data_bd1d8ac3e4ee53398c12f59d055c7549
#
_entry.id   bd1d8ac3e4ee53398c12f59d055c7549
#
_cell.length_a   1.000
_cell.length_b   1.000
_cell.length_c   1.000
_cell.angle_alpha   90.00
_cell.angle_beta   90.00
_cell.angle_gamma   90.00
#
_symmetry.space_group_name_H-M   'P 1'
#
loop_
_entity.id
_entity.type
_entity.pdbx_description
1 polymer ?
#
loop_
_entity_poly.entity_id
_entity_poly.type
_entity_poly.pdbx_seq_one_letter_code
_entity_poly.pdbx_strand_id
1 'polypeptide(L)'
;MNIRVGQGYDVHQLVAGRPLILGGVTIPFEKGLLGHSDADALLHAITDALLGAAGLGDIGSHFPDTAAEFKDADSRMLLRAAYRSVQAAGWQAVNVDTTIIAQAPKLAPHIAAMRANIAADLGLPLQSVNIKGKTNEKLGYLGRQEGIEAQAAVLLQAV
;
A
#
# COMPACT_ATOMS: atom_id res chain seq x y z
N MET A 1 -3.69 28.12 2.47
CA MET A 1 -4.01 26.71 2.20
C MET A 1 -2.90 25.86 2.79
N ASN A 2 -3.25 24.98 3.71
CA ASN A 2 -2.24 24.16 4.39
C ASN A 2 -2.45 22.70 3.97
N ILE A 3 -1.75 22.33 2.92
CA ILE A 3 -1.82 21.00 2.29
C ILE A 3 -0.43 20.41 2.16
N ARG A 4 -0.34 19.09 2.12
CA ARG A 4 0.90 18.33 1.95
C ARG A 4 0.69 17.22 0.94
N VAL A 5 1.69 17.00 0.10
CA VAL A 5 1.76 15.86 -0.82
C VAL A 5 2.74 14.85 -0.27
N GLY A 6 2.38 13.57 -0.36
CA GLY A 6 3.27 12.47 -0.04
C GLY A 6 3.31 11.45 -1.17
N GLN A 7 4.45 10.81 -1.32
CA GLN A 7 4.67 9.78 -2.33
C GLN A 7 5.20 8.53 -1.62
N GLY A 8 4.71 7.37 -2.00
CA GLY A 8 5.16 6.09 -1.48
C GLY A 8 5.48 5.12 -2.60
N TYR A 9 6.41 4.23 -2.33
CA TYR A 9 6.86 3.19 -3.25
C TYR A 9 7.16 1.95 -2.45
N ASP A 10 6.72 0.78 -2.94
CA ASP A 10 7.12 -0.50 -2.36
C ASP A 10 7.22 -1.56 -3.44
N VAL A 11 8.07 -2.55 -3.21
CA VAL A 11 8.26 -3.69 -4.10
C VAL A 11 8.54 -4.93 -3.26
N HIS A 12 7.91 -6.05 -3.63
CA HIS A 12 8.16 -7.34 -3.00
C HIS A 12 8.35 -8.41 -4.06
N GLN A 13 9.17 -9.41 -3.75
CA GLN A 13 9.44 -10.54 -4.61
C GLN A 13 8.24 -11.51 -4.62
N LEU A 14 7.89 -12.02 -5.80
CA LEU A 14 6.92 -13.10 -5.95
C LEU A 14 7.59 -14.45 -5.73
N VAL A 15 7.06 -15.22 -4.80
CA VAL A 15 7.57 -16.56 -4.46
C VAL A 15 6.43 -17.55 -4.30
N ALA A 16 6.73 -18.83 -4.50
CA ALA A 16 5.77 -19.91 -4.24
C ALA A 16 5.52 -20.05 -2.73
N GLY A 17 4.34 -20.55 -2.36
CA GLY A 17 4.02 -20.90 -0.96
C GLY A 17 3.61 -19.75 -0.07
N ARG A 18 3.41 -18.56 -0.64
CA ARG A 18 2.90 -17.39 0.10
C ARG A 18 1.55 -16.96 -0.48
N PRO A 19 0.61 -16.45 0.34
CA PRO A 19 -0.59 -15.83 -0.20
C PRO A 19 -0.24 -14.51 -0.87
N LEU A 20 -0.96 -14.17 -1.93
CA LEU A 20 -0.86 -12.87 -2.58
C LEU A 20 -1.91 -11.94 -1.97
N ILE A 21 -1.44 -10.94 -1.22
CA ILE A 21 -2.31 -9.97 -0.56
C ILE A 21 -1.97 -8.58 -1.07
N LEU A 22 -2.94 -7.89 -1.64
CA LEU A 22 -2.82 -6.51 -2.12
C LEU A 22 -4.07 -5.73 -1.74
N GLY A 23 -3.88 -4.55 -1.18
CA GLY A 23 -5.00 -3.72 -0.73
C GLY A 23 -5.87 -4.42 0.31
N GLY A 24 -5.30 -5.30 1.12
CA GLY A 24 -6.01 -6.10 2.10
C GLY A 24 -6.86 -7.23 1.50
N VAL A 25 -6.68 -7.53 0.22
CA VAL A 25 -7.45 -8.57 -0.49
C VAL A 25 -6.53 -9.73 -0.81
N THR A 26 -6.93 -10.95 -0.44
CA THR A 26 -6.23 -12.18 -0.84
C THR A 26 -6.65 -12.53 -2.26
N ILE A 27 -5.68 -12.53 -3.18
CA ILE A 27 -5.91 -12.77 -4.59
C ILE A 27 -5.47 -14.20 -4.94
N PRO A 28 -6.33 -15.02 -5.57
CA PRO A 28 -5.93 -16.35 -6.01
C PRO A 28 -4.81 -16.28 -7.05
N PHE A 29 -3.66 -16.88 -6.73
CA PHE A 29 -2.50 -16.94 -7.62
C PHE A 29 -1.56 -18.02 -7.09
N GLU A 30 -0.71 -18.58 -7.97
CA GLU A 30 0.24 -19.65 -7.59
C GLU A 30 1.43 -19.11 -6.79
N LYS A 31 1.64 -17.79 -6.78
CA LYS A 31 2.69 -17.13 -6.00
C LYS A 31 2.11 -16.05 -5.11
N GLY A 32 2.83 -15.68 -4.08
CA GLY A 32 2.53 -14.55 -3.22
C GLY A 32 3.77 -13.71 -2.98
N LEU A 33 3.60 -12.61 -2.26
CA LEU A 33 4.68 -11.68 -2.01
C LEU A 33 5.44 -12.06 -0.74
N LEU A 34 6.77 -11.98 -0.81
CA LEU A 34 7.68 -12.29 0.28
C LEU A 34 7.98 -11.02 1.09
N GLY A 35 7.84 -11.11 2.40
CA GLY A 35 8.16 -10.02 3.32
C GLY A 35 7.97 -10.44 4.77
N HIS A 36 8.36 -9.56 5.69
CA HIS A 36 8.25 -9.79 7.14
C HIS A 36 6.78 -9.77 7.58
N SER A 37 5.98 -8.83 7.04
CA SER A 37 4.53 -8.75 7.23
C SER A 37 3.82 -9.64 6.19
N ASP A 38 2.56 -9.33 5.88
CA ASP A 38 1.84 -9.95 4.77
C ASP A 38 2.36 -9.52 3.39
N ALA A 39 3.34 -8.59 3.36
CA ALA A 39 3.97 -8.06 2.15
C ALA A 39 2.99 -7.36 1.19
N ASP A 40 1.97 -6.72 1.73
CA ASP A 40 0.99 -5.94 0.94
C ASP A 40 1.66 -4.68 0.39
N ALA A 41 2.21 -4.77 -0.81
CA ALA A 41 2.96 -3.67 -1.42
C ALA A 41 2.11 -2.41 -1.60
N LEU A 42 0.82 -2.56 -1.88
CA LEU A 42 -0.06 -1.41 -2.06
C LEU A 42 -0.26 -0.65 -0.74
N LEU A 43 -0.61 -1.34 0.33
CA LEU A 43 -0.82 -0.71 1.62
C LEU A 43 0.47 -0.13 2.20
N HIS A 44 1.63 -0.77 1.94
CA HIS A 44 2.93 -0.24 2.35
C HIS A 44 3.25 1.07 1.62
N ALA A 45 2.98 1.15 0.32
CA ALA A 45 3.20 2.38 -0.44
C ALA A 45 2.30 3.52 0.06
N ILE A 46 1.04 3.23 0.36
CA ILE A 46 0.11 4.22 0.92
C ILE A 46 0.57 4.67 2.30
N THR A 47 1.00 3.75 3.15
CA THR A 47 1.51 4.05 4.49
C THR A 47 2.70 5.00 4.43
N ASP A 48 3.66 4.71 3.54
CA ASP A 48 4.83 5.57 3.33
C ASP A 48 4.44 6.95 2.81
N ALA A 49 3.49 7.02 1.89
CA ALA A 49 3.00 8.28 1.35
C ALA A 49 2.37 9.16 2.44
N LEU A 50 1.56 8.57 3.32
CA LEU A 50 0.93 9.26 4.44
C LEU A 50 1.96 9.79 5.43
N LEU A 51 2.89 8.94 5.83
CA LEU A 51 3.96 9.32 6.77
C LEU A 51 4.84 10.41 6.17
N GLY A 52 5.23 10.26 4.90
CA GLY A 52 6.06 11.24 4.20
C GLY A 52 5.38 12.60 4.09
N ALA A 53 4.10 12.64 3.71
CA ALA A 53 3.34 13.89 3.62
C ALA A 53 3.27 14.62 4.96
N ALA A 54 3.13 13.88 6.05
CA ALA A 54 3.07 14.46 7.41
C ALA A 54 4.45 14.77 7.99
N GLY A 55 5.53 14.40 7.30
CA GLY A 55 6.89 14.60 7.80
C GLY A 55 7.27 13.68 8.95
N LEU A 56 6.68 12.49 9.00
CA LEU A 56 6.87 11.53 10.10
C LEU A 56 7.83 10.37 9.76
N GLY A 57 8.67 10.53 8.73
CA GLY A 57 9.61 9.50 8.34
C GLY A 57 9.00 8.48 7.39
N ASP A 58 9.23 7.21 7.66
CA ASP A 58 8.85 6.12 6.78
C ASP A 58 8.30 4.90 7.56
N ILE A 59 7.78 3.92 6.82
CA ILE A 59 7.19 2.72 7.42
C ILE A 59 8.21 1.92 8.23
N GLY A 60 9.45 1.84 7.77
CA GLY A 60 10.51 1.07 8.45
C GLY A 60 10.87 1.63 9.81
N SER A 61 10.81 2.94 10.01
CA SER A 61 11.10 3.56 11.29
C SER A 61 9.97 3.36 12.30
N HIS A 62 8.71 3.25 11.84
CA HIS A 62 7.56 2.99 12.71
C HIS A 62 7.33 1.51 12.97
N PHE A 63 7.60 0.65 12.00
CA PHE A 63 7.33 -0.78 12.06
C PHE A 63 8.55 -1.56 11.55
N PRO A 64 9.65 -1.64 12.32
CA PRO A 64 10.87 -2.31 11.86
C PRO A 64 10.62 -3.77 11.49
N ASP A 65 11.14 -4.20 10.34
CA ASP A 65 11.05 -5.58 9.85
C ASP A 65 11.84 -6.57 10.70
N THR A 66 12.67 -6.07 11.63
CA THR A 66 13.40 -6.87 12.60
C THR A 66 12.60 -7.12 13.88
N ALA A 67 11.49 -6.42 14.09
CA ALA A 67 10.67 -6.55 15.29
C ALA A 67 9.75 -7.77 15.18
N ALA A 68 9.86 -8.71 16.13
CA ALA A 68 9.05 -9.93 16.12
C ALA A 68 7.54 -9.67 16.18
N GLU A 69 7.14 -8.55 16.81
CA GLU A 69 5.71 -8.18 16.94
C GLU A 69 5.04 -7.88 15.60
N PHE A 70 5.82 -7.53 14.55
CA PHE A 70 5.28 -7.23 13.22
C PHE A 70 5.42 -8.40 12.24
N LYS A 71 5.96 -9.53 12.69
CA LYS A 71 6.06 -10.71 11.83
C LYS A 71 4.65 -11.17 11.45
N ASP A 72 4.44 -11.40 10.17
CA ASP A 72 3.14 -11.79 9.59
C ASP A 72 2.01 -10.78 9.88
N ALA A 73 2.36 -9.53 10.21
CA ALA A 73 1.37 -8.51 10.54
C ALA A 73 0.45 -8.20 9.36
N ASP A 74 -0.82 -7.94 9.69
CA ASP A 74 -1.81 -7.44 8.75
C ASP A 74 -1.48 -5.98 8.42
N SER A 75 -1.15 -5.72 7.16
CA SER A 75 -0.77 -4.37 6.70
C SER A 75 -1.91 -3.36 6.82
N ARG A 76 -3.18 -3.78 6.88
CA ARG A 76 -4.29 -2.87 7.18
C ARG A 76 -4.18 -2.32 8.60
N MET A 77 -3.74 -3.14 9.55
CA MET A 77 -3.50 -2.71 10.92
C MET A 77 -2.34 -1.70 10.97
N LEU A 78 -1.27 -1.96 10.22
CA LEU A 78 -0.14 -1.03 10.13
C LEU A 78 -0.57 0.31 9.51
N LEU A 79 -1.36 0.26 8.43
CA LEU A 79 -1.89 1.45 7.77
C LEU A 79 -2.73 2.29 8.74
N ARG A 80 -3.65 1.67 9.46
CA ARG A 80 -4.50 2.37 10.43
C ARG A 80 -3.67 2.99 11.56
N ALA A 81 -2.65 2.27 12.05
CA ALA A 81 -1.76 2.78 13.10
C ALA A 81 -0.96 3.99 12.62
N ALA A 82 -0.40 3.92 11.41
CA ALA A 82 0.32 5.05 10.80
C ALA A 82 -0.62 6.24 10.60
N TYR A 83 -1.84 6.00 10.13
CA TYR A 83 -2.79 7.07 9.91
C TYR A 83 -3.20 7.76 11.23
N ARG A 84 -3.33 7.02 12.32
CA ARG A 84 -3.55 7.64 13.64
C ARG A 84 -2.42 8.59 14.03
N SER A 85 -1.18 8.24 13.72
CA SER A 85 -0.03 9.12 13.96
C SER A 85 -0.10 10.39 13.10
N VAL A 86 -0.52 10.25 11.84
CA VAL A 86 -0.74 11.39 10.93
C VAL A 86 -1.82 12.32 11.47
N GLN A 87 -2.93 11.77 11.96
CA GLN A 87 -4.03 12.53 12.55
C GLN A 87 -3.58 13.23 13.84
N ALA A 88 -2.81 12.54 14.69
CA ALA A 88 -2.27 13.14 15.92
C ALA A 88 -1.33 14.30 15.64
N ALA A 89 -0.67 14.31 14.48
CA ALA A 89 0.18 15.41 14.01
C ALA A 89 -0.62 16.58 13.40
N GLY A 90 -1.94 16.49 13.34
CA GLY A 90 -2.81 17.57 12.87
C GLY A 90 -3.18 17.50 11.40
N TRP A 91 -3.06 16.34 10.77
CA TRP A 91 -3.35 16.16 9.35
C TRP A 91 -4.48 15.16 9.11
N GLN A 92 -5.17 15.32 8.00
CA GLN A 92 -6.13 14.33 7.52
C GLN A 92 -5.98 14.11 6.02
N ALA A 93 -6.27 12.92 5.56
CA ALA A 93 -6.21 12.57 4.15
C ALA A 93 -7.35 13.23 3.39
N VAL A 94 -7.05 13.71 2.19
CA VAL A 94 -8.03 14.25 1.24
C VAL A 94 -8.31 13.22 0.15
N ASN A 95 -7.25 12.68 -0.46
CA ASN A 95 -7.39 11.62 -1.47
C ASN A 95 -6.13 10.77 -1.55
N VAL A 96 -6.28 9.62 -2.17
CA VAL A 96 -5.21 8.65 -2.43
C VAL A 96 -5.32 8.21 -3.88
N ASP A 97 -4.22 8.30 -4.62
CA ASP A 97 -4.09 7.75 -5.97
C ASP A 97 -2.93 6.76 -6.01
N THR A 98 -3.16 5.60 -6.58
CA THR A 98 -2.18 4.52 -6.57
C THR A 98 -2.04 3.84 -7.92
N THR A 99 -0.88 3.21 -8.13
CA THR A 99 -0.62 2.35 -9.27
C THR A 99 0.03 1.06 -8.77
N ILE A 100 -0.53 -0.07 -9.18
CA ILE A 100 0.08 -1.39 -8.95
C ILE A 100 0.65 -1.87 -10.29
N ILE A 101 1.92 -2.22 -10.31
CA ILE A 101 2.59 -2.78 -11.48
C ILE A 101 2.78 -4.27 -11.26
N ALA A 102 2.01 -5.08 -11.99
CA ALA A 102 2.04 -6.53 -11.91
C ALA A 102 1.79 -7.12 -13.29
N GLN A 103 2.70 -7.94 -13.76
CA GLN A 103 2.52 -8.62 -15.05
C GLN A 103 1.37 -9.63 -14.99
N ALA A 104 1.18 -10.27 -13.85
CA ALA A 104 0.09 -11.18 -13.50
C ALA A 104 -0.04 -11.22 -11.97
N PRO A 105 -1.21 -11.60 -11.43
CA PRO A 105 -2.48 -11.87 -12.09
C PRO A 105 -3.20 -10.60 -12.55
N LYS A 106 -4.35 -10.75 -13.20
CA LYS A 106 -5.22 -9.62 -13.51
C LYS A 106 -5.80 -9.06 -12.22
N LEU A 107 -5.67 -7.75 -12.02
CA LEU A 107 -6.09 -7.09 -10.79
C LEU A 107 -7.50 -6.52 -10.87
N ALA A 108 -8.03 -6.29 -12.08
CA ALA A 108 -9.32 -5.65 -12.29
C ALA A 108 -10.47 -6.24 -11.45
N PRO A 109 -10.60 -7.57 -11.30
CA PRO A 109 -11.68 -8.14 -10.48
C PRO A 109 -11.58 -7.79 -8.99
N HIS A 110 -10.41 -7.35 -8.52
CA HIS A 110 -10.13 -7.14 -7.10
C HIS A 110 -10.07 -5.66 -6.70
N ILE A 111 -10.06 -4.75 -7.67
CA ILE A 111 -9.87 -3.30 -7.43
C ILE A 111 -10.96 -2.73 -6.52
N ALA A 112 -12.23 -3.10 -6.75
CA ALA A 112 -13.33 -2.57 -5.96
C ALA A 112 -13.20 -2.92 -4.47
N ALA A 113 -12.80 -4.16 -4.15
CA ALA A 113 -12.60 -4.60 -2.78
C ALA A 113 -11.40 -3.91 -2.13
N MET A 114 -10.31 -3.71 -2.88
CA MET A 114 -9.15 -2.96 -2.39
C MET A 114 -9.52 -1.52 -2.05
N ARG A 115 -10.25 -0.85 -2.95
CA ARG A 115 -10.71 0.54 -2.72
C ARG A 115 -11.56 0.63 -1.46
N ALA A 116 -12.49 -0.30 -1.28
CA ALA A 116 -13.36 -0.32 -0.11
C ALA A 116 -12.56 -0.45 1.19
N ASN A 117 -11.54 -1.32 1.21
CA ASN A 117 -10.67 -1.50 2.36
C ASN A 117 -9.91 -0.21 2.70
N ILE A 118 -9.29 0.41 1.72
CA ILE A 118 -8.49 1.64 1.91
C ILE A 118 -9.39 2.79 2.36
N ALA A 119 -10.53 2.96 1.70
CA ALA A 119 -11.49 4.00 2.08
C ALA A 119 -11.97 3.83 3.52
N ALA A 120 -12.28 2.61 3.94
CA ALA A 120 -12.68 2.31 5.31
C ALA A 120 -11.57 2.61 6.31
N ASP A 121 -10.33 2.21 6.00
CA ASP A 121 -9.19 2.38 6.90
C ASP A 121 -8.81 3.85 7.10
N LEU A 122 -9.04 4.69 6.09
CA LEU A 122 -8.71 6.11 6.13
C LEU A 122 -9.92 7.03 6.37
N GLY A 123 -11.12 6.46 6.49
CA GLY A 123 -12.34 7.25 6.65
C GLY A 123 -12.63 8.16 5.45
N LEU A 124 -12.29 7.71 4.26
CA LEU A 124 -12.48 8.47 3.01
C LEU A 124 -13.71 7.96 2.24
N PRO A 125 -14.39 8.83 1.49
CA PRO A 125 -15.37 8.36 0.52
C PRO A 125 -14.69 7.59 -0.60
N LEU A 126 -15.37 6.63 -1.21
CA LEU A 126 -14.81 5.77 -2.26
C LEU A 126 -14.20 6.56 -3.42
N GLN A 127 -14.84 7.65 -3.84
CA GLN A 127 -14.34 8.47 -4.95
C GLN A 127 -13.02 9.19 -4.64
N SER A 128 -12.60 9.23 -3.38
CA SER A 128 -11.31 9.81 -2.99
C SER A 128 -10.17 8.80 -2.98
N VAL A 129 -10.45 7.55 -3.32
CA VAL A 129 -9.45 6.49 -3.43
C VAL A 129 -9.45 5.95 -4.85
N ASN A 130 -8.31 5.99 -5.53
CA ASN A 130 -8.17 5.45 -6.87
C ASN A 130 -7.04 4.43 -6.93
N ILE A 131 -7.26 3.35 -7.68
CA ILE A 131 -6.27 2.29 -7.88
C ILE A 131 -6.20 1.97 -9.37
N LYS A 132 -5.01 2.09 -9.94
CA LYS A 132 -4.71 1.71 -11.33
C LYS A 132 -3.88 0.45 -11.31
N GLY A 133 -4.22 -0.52 -12.14
CA GLY A 133 -3.40 -1.69 -12.40
C GLY A 133 -2.69 -1.55 -13.73
N LYS A 134 -1.40 -1.89 -13.77
CA LYS A 134 -0.57 -1.83 -14.97
C LYS A 134 0.25 -3.11 -15.09
N THR A 135 0.45 -3.59 -16.31
CA THR A 135 1.54 -4.52 -16.57
C THR A 135 2.82 -3.71 -16.83
N ASN A 136 3.96 -4.38 -16.88
CA ASN A 136 5.22 -3.75 -17.27
C ASN A 136 5.60 -4.10 -18.71
N GLU A 137 4.60 -4.44 -19.55
CA GLU A 137 4.79 -4.75 -20.97
C GLU A 137 5.86 -5.84 -21.17
N LYS A 138 5.94 -6.81 -20.26
CA LYS A 138 6.92 -7.90 -20.21
C LYS A 138 8.37 -7.43 -20.07
N LEU A 139 8.60 -6.20 -19.63
CA LEU A 139 9.93 -5.62 -19.44
C LEU A 139 10.43 -5.80 -18.01
N GLY A 140 11.70 -6.13 -17.89
CA GLY A 140 12.42 -6.17 -16.64
C GLY A 140 11.89 -7.21 -15.64
N TYR A 141 12.27 -7.04 -14.38
CA TYR A 141 11.91 -7.98 -13.29
C TYR A 141 10.40 -8.03 -13.05
N LEU A 142 9.70 -6.93 -13.22
CA LEU A 142 8.25 -6.91 -13.12
C LEU A 142 7.59 -7.65 -14.28
N GLY A 143 8.10 -7.42 -15.48
CA GLY A 143 7.61 -8.11 -16.69
C GLY A 143 7.92 -9.61 -16.72
N ARG A 144 8.94 -10.06 -15.98
CA ARG A 144 9.26 -11.47 -15.80
C ARG A 144 8.55 -12.11 -14.61
N GLN A 145 7.62 -11.39 -13.97
CA GLN A 145 6.88 -11.89 -12.81
C GLN A 145 7.77 -12.25 -11.61
N GLU A 146 8.87 -11.51 -11.42
CA GLU A 146 9.75 -11.70 -10.27
C GLU A 146 9.29 -10.91 -9.06
N GLY A 147 8.43 -9.91 -9.26
CA GLY A 147 7.93 -9.07 -8.19
C GLY A 147 6.70 -8.30 -8.60
N ILE A 148 6.10 -7.62 -7.61
CA ILE A 148 5.03 -6.64 -7.79
C ILE A 148 5.45 -5.35 -7.11
N GLU A 149 5.22 -4.24 -7.79
CA GLU A 149 5.55 -2.90 -7.35
C GLU A 149 4.26 -2.10 -7.16
N ALA A 150 4.25 -1.22 -6.18
CA ALA A 150 3.16 -0.28 -5.98
C ALA A 150 3.70 1.13 -5.73
N GLN A 151 2.98 2.10 -6.24
CA GLN A 151 3.25 3.53 -6.03
C GLN A 151 1.99 4.19 -5.52
N ALA A 152 2.15 5.14 -4.62
CA ALA A 152 1.03 5.89 -4.05
C ALA A 152 1.38 7.37 -3.98
N ALA A 153 0.37 8.19 -4.24
CA ALA A 153 0.41 9.61 -3.96
C ALA A 153 -0.78 9.95 -3.08
N VAL A 154 -0.55 10.77 -2.06
CA VAL A 154 -1.61 11.22 -1.16
C VAL A 154 -1.58 12.73 -1.03
N LEU A 155 -2.75 13.30 -0.80
CA LEU A 155 -2.89 14.68 -0.39
C LEU A 155 -3.41 14.71 1.02
N LEU A 156 -2.76 15.46 1.89
CA LEU A 156 -3.22 15.75 3.24
C LEU A 156 -3.61 17.22 3.34
N GLN A 157 -4.52 17.51 4.25
CA GLN A 157 -4.83 18.88 4.65
C GLN A 157 -4.76 19.00 6.18
N ALA A 158 -4.46 20.18 6.65
CA ALA A 158 -4.49 20.46 8.08
C ALA A 158 -5.91 20.38 8.62
N VAL A 159 -6.02 19.83 9.81
CA VAL A 159 -7.29 19.75 10.54
C VAL A 159 -7.53 21.05 11.34
#